data_a91b6a687b18aa4cf7e9b447dba61df7
#
_entry.id   a91b6a687b18aa4cf7e9b447dba61df7
#
_cell.length_a   1.000
_cell.length_b   1.000
_cell.length_c   1.000
_cell.angle_alpha   90.00
_cell.angle_beta   90.00
_cell.angle_gamma   90.00
#
_symmetry.space_group_name_H-M   'P 1'
#
loop_
_entity.id
_entity.type
_entity.pdbx_description
1 polymer ?
#
loop_
_entity_poly.entity_id
_entity_poly.type
_entity_poly.pdbx_seq_one_letter_code
_entity_poly.pdbx_strand_id
1 'polypeptide(L)'
;MLGINLALEAAKNYRVFGLTHRHPLRTDAFQVLQSDLTAPGAVEHLLDQTQPDWVINCAALAILDECEASPDRARKLNTELPGKLADHVARGGARLLHVSTDAVFDGRRGNYTEEDQPNPLSVYARTKLEGERAVLRANPEAIVARVNMYGWSLLGQRSLAEFFFYNLQAGNQIKGFTDVYFCPLLANDLAYLLLQVLEANLSGLFHVVSADCISKYAFGVALARQFGFDEGLIAPSSVSRAGLRAARSPRLTLRADKLIQALSESPPGLSTGLGRFYALYQQGYPQELGKMAEFRMPDNGQRDASQPV
;
A
#
# COMPACT_ATOMS: atom_id res chain seq x y z
N MET A 1 -2.02 -6.63 0.79
CA MET A 1 -2.29 -6.01 2.09
C MET A 1 -3.40 -4.96 1.97
N LEU A 2 -3.21 -3.81 1.28
CA LEU A 2 -4.26 -2.78 1.22
C LEU A 2 -5.61 -3.30 0.71
N GLY A 3 -5.65 -4.02 -0.41
CA GLY A 3 -6.92 -4.47 -1.01
C GLY A 3 -7.82 -5.26 -0.06
N ILE A 4 -7.27 -6.15 0.78
CA ILE A 4 -8.08 -6.90 1.74
C ILE A 4 -8.60 -6.01 2.87
N ASN A 5 -7.74 -5.14 3.45
CA ASN A 5 -8.17 -4.22 4.50
C ASN A 5 -9.22 -3.22 4.00
N LEU A 6 -9.05 -2.73 2.76
CA LEU A 6 -10.00 -1.84 2.11
C LEU A 6 -11.34 -2.54 1.82
N ALA A 7 -11.31 -3.78 1.30
CA ALA A 7 -12.52 -4.52 1.02
C ALA A 7 -13.32 -4.81 2.29
N LEU A 8 -12.66 -5.18 3.39
CA LEU A 8 -13.30 -5.40 4.69
C LEU A 8 -13.86 -4.10 5.30
N GLU A 9 -13.15 -2.96 5.13
CA GLU A 9 -13.64 -1.67 5.59
C GLU A 9 -14.85 -1.21 4.78
N ALA A 10 -14.76 -1.29 3.45
CA ALA A 10 -15.85 -0.91 2.54
C ALA A 10 -17.10 -1.80 2.71
N ALA A 11 -16.93 -3.10 2.99
CA ALA A 11 -18.04 -4.03 3.14
C ALA A 11 -18.98 -3.72 4.32
N LYS A 12 -18.56 -2.84 5.23
CA LYS A 12 -19.44 -2.37 6.32
C LYS A 12 -20.60 -1.52 5.82
N ASN A 13 -20.43 -0.81 4.70
CA ASN A 13 -21.41 0.18 4.20
C ASN A 13 -21.75 0.00 2.71
N TYR A 14 -20.99 -0.81 1.97
CA TYR A 14 -21.10 -0.96 0.52
C TYR A 14 -21.20 -2.42 0.10
N ARG A 15 -21.80 -2.69 -1.05
CA ARG A 15 -21.69 -3.96 -1.74
C ARG A 15 -20.32 -4.02 -2.41
N VAL A 16 -19.47 -4.95 -1.99
CA VAL A 16 -18.09 -5.05 -2.44
C VAL A 16 -17.86 -6.30 -3.28
N PHE A 17 -17.14 -6.12 -4.39
CA PHE A 17 -16.54 -7.18 -5.19
C PHE A 17 -15.02 -7.12 -5.03
N GLY A 18 -14.44 -8.09 -4.32
CA GLY A 18 -12.99 -8.21 -4.16
C GLY A 18 -12.39 -9.08 -5.26
N LEU A 19 -11.41 -8.55 -5.99
CA LEU A 19 -10.76 -9.30 -7.07
C LEU A 19 -9.45 -9.93 -6.61
N THR A 20 -9.28 -11.24 -6.90
CA THR A 20 -8.04 -12.00 -6.73
C THR A 20 -7.51 -12.49 -8.06
N HIS A 21 -6.20 -12.76 -8.15
CA HIS A 21 -5.60 -13.33 -9.36
C HIS A 21 -5.36 -14.83 -9.20
N ARG A 22 -4.28 -15.22 -8.52
CA ARG A 22 -3.86 -16.65 -8.42
C ARG A 22 -4.26 -17.28 -7.11
N HIS A 23 -4.44 -16.48 -6.08
CA HIS A 23 -4.65 -16.98 -4.73
C HIS A 23 -6.11 -16.81 -4.36
N PRO A 24 -6.84 -17.90 -4.22
CA PRO A 24 -8.22 -17.85 -3.79
C PRO A 24 -8.33 -17.25 -2.37
N LEU A 25 -9.46 -16.61 -2.11
CA LEU A 25 -9.77 -15.98 -0.84
C LEU A 25 -11.16 -16.45 -0.39
N ARG A 26 -11.29 -16.82 0.87
CA ARG A 26 -12.58 -17.18 1.49
C ARG A 26 -13.01 -16.13 2.49
N THR A 27 -14.15 -15.55 2.25
CA THR A 27 -14.79 -14.61 3.18
C THR A 27 -16.27 -14.50 2.88
N ASP A 28 -17.05 -14.28 3.93
CA ASP A 28 -18.48 -13.99 3.81
C ASP A 28 -18.75 -12.47 3.84
N ALA A 29 -17.69 -11.65 4.07
CA ALA A 29 -17.83 -10.20 4.19
C ALA A 29 -18.11 -9.52 2.85
N PHE A 30 -17.66 -10.09 1.73
CA PHE A 30 -17.87 -9.56 0.39
C PHE A 30 -17.75 -10.64 -0.69
N GLN A 31 -18.25 -10.36 -1.89
CA GLN A 31 -18.14 -11.28 -3.01
C GLN A 31 -16.71 -11.31 -3.59
N VAL A 32 -16.12 -12.50 -3.69
CA VAL A 32 -14.79 -12.70 -4.27
C VAL A 32 -14.92 -13.14 -5.72
N LEU A 33 -14.21 -12.46 -6.61
CA LEU A 33 -14.05 -12.81 -8.02
C LEU A 33 -12.59 -13.16 -8.30
N GLN A 34 -12.35 -14.06 -9.24
CA GLN A 34 -11.00 -14.45 -9.64
C GLN A 34 -10.80 -14.16 -11.13
N SER A 35 -9.79 -13.35 -11.47
CA SER A 35 -9.46 -13.00 -12.85
C SER A 35 -8.01 -12.57 -12.99
N ASP A 36 -7.41 -12.84 -14.16
CA ASP A 36 -6.17 -12.19 -14.59
C ASP A 36 -6.53 -10.93 -15.39
N LEU A 37 -6.47 -9.78 -14.74
CA LEU A 37 -6.75 -8.49 -15.38
C LEU A 37 -5.80 -8.13 -16.54
N THR A 38 -4.71 -8.89 -16.72
CA THR A 38 -3.79 -8.70 -17.85
C THR A 38 -4.21 -9.47 -19.09
N ALA A 39 -5.21 -10.35 -18.98
CA ALA A 39 -5.76 -11.09 -20.10
C ALA A 39 -6.64 -10.16 -20.99
N PRO A 40 -6.68 -10.39 -22.31
CA PRO A 40 -7.56 -9.63 -23.21
C PRO A 40 -9.03 -9.74 -22.78
N GLY A 41 -9.75 -8.62 -22.77
CA GLY A 41 -11.17 -8.56 -22.43
C GLY A 41 -11.52 -8.76 -20.94
N ALA A 42 -10.54 -9.03 -20.07
CA ALA A 42 -10.81 -9.34 -18.66
C ALA A 42 -11.34 -8.13 -17.88
N VAL A 43 -10.83 -6.93 -18.17
CA VAL A 43 -11.28 -5.69 -17.52
C VAL A 43 -12.71 -5.38 -17.92
N GLU A 44 -13.02 -5.44 -19.22
CA GLU A 44 -14.35 -5.23 -19.78
C GLU A 44 -15.37 -6.18 -19.18
N HIS A 45 -15.06 -7.48 -19.25
CA HIS A 45 -15.95 -8.52 -18.69
C HIS A 45 -16.23 -8.31 -17.20
N LEU A 46 -15.21 -7.95 -16.41
CA LEU A 46 -15.36 -7.69 -14.99
C LEU A 46 -16.27 -6.50 -14.70
N LEU A 47 -16.08 -5.38 -15.43
CA LEU A 47 -16.88 -4.18 -15.26
C LEU A 47 -18.33 -4.41 -15.70
N ASP A 48 -18.55 -5.13 -16.81
CA ASP A 48 -19.88 -5.51 -17.30
C ASP A 48 -20.61 -6.45 -16.32
N GLN A 49 -19.89 -7.37 -15.71
CA GLN A 49 -20.45 -8.30 -14.73
C GLN A 49 -20.84 -7.60 -13.41
N THR A 50 -20.05 -6.64 -12.97
CA THR A 50 -20.19 -6.04 -11.63
C THR A 50 -20.93 -4.72 -11.62
N GLN A 51 -20.92 -3.97 -12.74
CA GLN A 51 -21.53 -2.63 -12.90
C GLN A 51 -21.25 -1.75 -11.66
N PRO A 52 -19.98 -1.48 -11.33
CA PRO A 52 -19.63 -0.80 -10.10
C PRO A 52 -19.84 0.70 -10.20
N ASP A 53 -20.25 1.35 -9.11
CA ASP A 53 -20.22 2.80 -8.98
C ASP A 53 -18.79 3.31 -8.78
N TRP A 54 -17.97 2.53 -8.07
CA TRP A 54 -16.59 2.84 -7.74
C TRP A 54 -15.65 1.69 -8.05
N VAL A 55 -14.52 2.01 -8.65
CA VAL A 55 -13.40 1.07 -8.88
C VAL A 55 -12.17 1.56 -8.12
N ILE A 56 -11.61 0.71 -7.24
CA ILE A 56 -10.39 1.03 -6.52
C ILE A 56 -9.30 0.07 -6.96
N ASN A 57 -8.33 0.59 -7.71
CA ASN A 57 -7.21 -0.21 -8.22
C ASN A 57 -6.05 -0.29 -7.22
N CYS A 58 -5.99 -1.41 -6.48
CA CYS A 58 -4.88 -1.78 -5.60
C CYS A 58 -3.90 -2.77 -6.26
N ALA A 59 -4.17 -3.20 -7.50
CA ALA A 59 -3.33 -4.17 -8.20
C ALA A 59 -2.00 -3.55 -8.63
N ALA A 60 -0.90 -4.18 -8.26
CA ALA A 60 0.46 -3.77 -8.64
C ALA A 60 1.46 -4.91 -8.47
N LEU A 61 2.54 -4.88 -9.25
CA LEU A 61 3.77 -5.57 -8.91
C LEU A 61 4.58 -4.62 -8.01
N ALA A 62 4.60 -4.90 -6.68
CA ALA A 62 5.12 -3.98 -5.68
C ALA A 62 6.45 -4.42 -5.04
N ILE A 63 6.98 -5.59 -5.40
CA ILE A 63 8.27 -6.08 -4.92
C ILE A 63 9.36 -5.49 -5.83
N LEU A 64 10.21 -4.63 -5.26
CA LEU A 64 11.19 -3.87 -6.04
C LEU A 64 12.12 -4.79 -6.85
N ASP A 65 12.67 -5.83 -6.21
CA ASP A 65 13.60 -6.75 -6.87
C ASP A 65 12.92 -7.57 -7.99
N GLU A 66 11.63 -7.90 -7.86
CA GLU A 66 10.85 -8.51 -8.95
C GLU A 66 10.64 -7.53 -10.10
N CYS A 67 10.43 -6.26 -9.82
CA CYS A 67 10.31 -5.23 -10.86
C CYS A 67 11.62 -5.05 -11.63
N GLU A 68 12.76 -5.02 -10.93
CA GLU A 68 14.09 -4.96 -11.57
C GLU A 68 14.38 -6.23 -12.40
N ALA A 69 13.96 -7.40 -11.92
CA ALA A 69 14.14 -8.67 -12.64
C ALA A 69 13.17 -8.85 -13.82
N SER A 70 12.02 -8.18 -13.83
CA SER A 70 10.97 -8.34 -14.84
C SER A 70 10.31 -6.99 -15.18
N PRO A 71 11.03 -6.05 -15.84
CA PRO A 71 10.52 -4.71 -16.12
C PRO A 71 9.25 -4.71 -16.97
N ASP A 72 9.13 -5.60 -17.95
CA ASP A 72 7.95 -5.70 -18.82
C ASP A 72 6.70 -6.13 -18.04
N ARG A 73 6.86 -7.08 -17.11
CA ARG A 73 5.76 -7.48 -16.21
C ARG A 73 5.36 -6.34 -15.28
N ALA A 74 6.35 -5.59 -14.76
CA ALA A 74 6.10 -4.41 -13.95
C ALA A 74 5.34 -3.35 -14.76
N ARG A 75 5.75 -3.05 -15.98
CA ARG A 75 5.07 -2.12 -16.88
C ARG A 75 3.64 -2.57 -17.19
N LYS A 76 3.43 -3.84 -17.51
CA LYS A 76 2.11 -4.39 -17.81
C LYS A 76 1.12 -4.17 -16.65
N LEU A 77 1.56 -4.45 -15.41
CA LEU A 77 0.71 -4.36 -14.22
C LEU A 77 0.61 -2.95 -13.63
N ASN A 78 1.71 -2.17 -13.66
CA ASN A 78 1.75 -0.88 -12.98
C ASN A 78 1.44 0.30 -13.89
N THR A 79 1.54 0.12 -15.22
CA THR A 79 1.32 1.19 -16.20
C THR A 79 0.15 0.90 -17.15
N GLU A 80 0.19 -0.23 -17.87
CA GLU A 80 -0.78 -0.51 -18.94
C GLU A 80 -2.16 -0.87 -18.37
N LEU A 81 -2.20 -1.75 -17.36
CA LEU A 81 -3.45 -2.14 -16.70
C LEU A 81 -4.19 -0.95 -16.09
N PRO A 82 -3.56 -0.07 -15.27
CA PRO A 82 -4.23 1.12 -14.74
C PRO A 82 -4.79 2.04 -15.84
N GLY A 83 -4.05 2.25 -16.92
CA GLY A 83 -4.50 3.06 -18.04
C GLY A 83 -5.72 2.48 -18.76
N LYS A 84 -5.72 1.16 -19.02
CA LYS A 84 -6.89 0.46 -19.57
C LYS A 84 -8.10 0.54 -18.64
N LEU A 85 -7.89 0.33 -17.35
CA LEU A 85 -8.96 0.42 -16.36
C LEU A 85 -9.58 1.83 -16.38
N ALA A 86 -8.74 2.86 -16.41
CA ALA A 86 -9.18 4.26 -16.44
C ALA A 86 -10.02 4.59 -17.66
N ASP A 87 -9.62 4.12 -18.84
CA ASP A 87 -10.34 4.31 -20.09
C ASP A 87 -11.73 3.62 -20.07
N HIS A 88 -11.80 2.39 -19.59
CA HIS A 88 -13.09 1.67 -19.48
C HIS A 88 -14.02 2.28 -18.41
N VAL A 89 -13.48 2.63 -17.26
CA VAL A 89 -14.26 3.25 -16.17
C VAL A 89 -14.82 4.61 -16.60
N ALA A 90 -14.03 5.42 -17.33
CA ALA A 90 -14.50 6.71 -17.83
C ALA A 90 -15.69 6.56 -18.78
N ARG A 91 -15.70 5.52 -19.63
CA ARG A 91 -16.83 5.23 -20.56
C ARG A 91 -18.07 4.69 -19.85
N GLY A 92 -17.87 3.94 -18.75
CA GLY A 92 -18.96 3.33 -17.99
C GLY A 92 -19.59 4.25 -16.94
N GLY A 93 -19.07 5.47 -16.72
CA GLY A 93 -19.60 6.43 -15.76
C GLY A 93 -19.27 6.12 -14.29
N ALA A 94 -18.52 5.05 -14.01
CA ALA A 94 -18.02 4.74 -12.67
C ALA A 94 -16.87 5.69 -12.28
N ARG A 95 -16.56 5.76 -10.98
CA ARG A 95 -15.41 6.52 -10.48
C ARG A 95 -14.21 5.62 -10.27
N LEU A 96 -13.02 6.10 -10.63
CA LEU A 96 -11.77 5.38 -10.43
C LEU A 96 -10.89 6.03 -9.38
N LEU A 97 -10.41 5.23 -8.42
CA LEU A 97 -9.28 5.55 -7.56
C LEU A 97 -8.12 4.61 -7.85
N HIS A 98 -6.97 5.16 -8.23
CA HIS A 98 -5.73 4.41 -8.46
C HIS A 98 -4.74 4.64 -7.32
N VAL A 99 -4.34 3.56 -6.65
CA VAL A 99 -3.33 3.60 -5.58
C VAL A 99 -1.93 3.66 -6.19
N SER A 100 -1.21 4.73 -5.90
CA SER A 100 0.20 4.94 -6.26
C SER A 100 1.11 4.91 -5.02
N THR A 101 2.29 5.52 -5.09
CA THR A 101 3.34 5.38 -4.08
C THR A 101 4.14 6.69 -3.90
N ASP A 102 4.68 6.90 -2.71
CA ASP A 102 5.69 7.92 -2.41
C ASP A 102 7.02 7.71 -3.16
N ALA A 103 7.31 6.46 -3.56
CA ALA A 103 8.55 6.09 -4.23
C ALA A 103 8.73 6.73 -5.61
N VAL A 104 7.73 7.44 -6.15
CA VAL A 104 7.87 8.25 -7.37
C VAL A 104 8.88 9.41 -7.20
N PHE A 105 9.22 9.76 -5.97
CA PHE A 105 10.24 10.76 -5.66
C PHE A 105 11.61 10.13 -5.36
N ASP A 106 12.68 10.89 -5.58
CA ASP A 106 14.06 10.45 -5.31
C ASP A 106 14.46 10.48 -3.84
N GLY A 107 13.68 11.16 -2.99
CA GLY A 107 13.96 11.27 -1.57
C GLY A 107 15.12 12.17 -1.19
N ARG A 108 15.63 13.02 -2.10
CA ARG A 108 16.76 13.93 -1.81
C ARG A 108 16.35 15.04 -0.85
N ARG A 109 15.14 15.58 -1.00
CA ARG A 109 14.64 16.72 -0.24
C ARG A 109 13.72 16.30 0.91
N GLY A 110 12.73 15.45 0.63
CA GLY A 110 11.60 15.17 1.53
C GLY A 110 10.53 16.27 1.51
N ASN A 111 9.45 16.06 2.27
CA ASN A 111 8.30 16.98 2.37
C ASN A 111 7.73 17.38 1.01
N TYR A 112 7.62 16.40 0.11
CA TYR A 112 7.10 16.62 -1.23
C TYR A 112 5.60 16.92 -1.21
N THR A 113 5.18 17.82 -2.08
CA THR A 113 3.78 18.14 -2.38
C THR A 113 3.37 17.48 -3.70
N GLU A 114 2.08 17.53 -4.03
CA GLU A 114 1.57 17.01 -5.30
C GLU A 114 2.09 17.76 -6.53
N GLU A 115 2.55 19.00 -6.35
CA GLU A 115 3.10 19.86 -7.41
C GLU A 115 4.58 19.61 -7.70
N ASP A 116 5.27 18.90 -6.79
CA ASP A 116 6.69 18.60 -6.97
C ASP A 116 6.93 17.61 -8.08
N GLN A 117 7.99 17.83 -8.85
CA GLN A 117 8.36 16.97 -9.97
C GLN A 117 8.88 15.62 -9.46
N PRO A 118 8.23 14.49 -9.85
CA PRO A 118 8.72 13.15 -9.52
C PRO A 118 10.05 12.85 -10.21
N ASN A 119 10.93 12.10 -9.51
CA ASN A 119 12.20 11.60 -10.03
C ASN A 119 12.44 10.16 -9.54
N PRO A 120 11.75 9.15 -10.11
CA PRO A 120 11.79 7.78 -9.62
C PRO A 120 13.14 7.11 -9.87
N LEU A 121 13.66 6.36 -8.86
CA LEU A 121 14.98 5.74 -8.90
C LEU A 121 14.95 4.25 -9.33
N SER A 122 13.81 3.57 -9.25
CA SER A 122 13.67 2.13 -9.53
C SER A 122 12.68 1.85 -10.65
N VAL A 123 12.69 0.64 -11.20
CA VAL A 123 11.69 0.16 -12.20
C VAL A 123 10.29 0.23 -11.60
N TYR A 124 10.10 -0.21 -10.35
CA TYR A 124 8.84 -0.08 -9.64
C TYR A 124 8.33 1.36 -9.67
N ALA A 125 9.14 2.28 -9.20
CA ALA A 125 8.75 3.69 -9.07
C ALA A 125 8.46 4.33 -10.44
N ARG A 126 9.28 4.05 -11.47
CA ARG A 126 9.04 4.53 -12.84
C ARG A 126 7.72 4.02 -13.40
N THR A 127 7.47 2.71 -13.30
CA THR A 127 6.23 2.11 -13.83
C THR A 127 4.99 2.59 -13.08
N LYS A 128 5.08 2.86 -11.77
CA LYS A 128 3.99 3.46 -11.01
C LYS A 128 3.71 4.90 -11.46
N LEU A 129 4.74 5.73 -11.66
CA LEU A 129 4.59 7.09 -12.16
C LEU A 129 3.98 7.12 -13.59
N GLU A 130 4.43 6.22 -14.46
CA GLU A 130 3.85 6.06 -15.80
C GLU A 130 2.37 5.65 -15.72
N GLY A 131 2.01 4.82 -14.72
CA GLY A 131 0.62 4.44 -14.41
C GLY A 131 -0.24 5.63 -13.99
N GLU A 132 0.26 6.49 -13.08
CA GLU A 132 -0.42 7.74 -12.70
C GLU A 132 -0.77 8.57 -13.95
N ARG A 133 0.23 8.77 -14.81
CA ARG A 133 0.09 9.55 -16.05
C ARG A 133 -0.87 8.90 -17.04
N ALA A 134 -0.86 7.57 -17.15
CA ALA A 134 -1.77 6.83 -18.01
C ALA A 134 -3.22 6.95 -17.52
N VAL A 135 -3.44 6.83 -16.21
CA VAL A 135 -4.76 6.98 -15.58
C VAL A 135 -5.33 8.37 -15.81
N LEU A 136 -4.60 9.44 -15.42
CA LEU A 136 -5.09 10.81 -15.53
C LEU A 136 -5.27 11.27 -16.99
N ARG A 137 -4.52 10.71 -17.93
CA ARG A 137 -4.69 10.97 -19.35
C ARG A 137 -5.94 10.31 -19.93
N ALA A 138 -6.26 9.08 -19.50
CA ALA A 138 -7.42 8.33 -19.97
C ALA A 138 -8.71 8.76 -19.24
N ASN A 139 -8.60 9.15 -17.96
CA ASN A 139 -9.72 9.60 -17.13
C ASN A 139 -9.26 10.78 -16.24
N PRO A 140 -9.43 12.03 -16.69
CA PRO A 140 -9.08 13.22 -15.91
C PRO A 140 -9.82 13.34 -14.57
N GLU A 141 -11.01 12.73 -14.43
CA GLU A 141 -11.80 12.70 -13.21
C GLU A 141 -11.35 11.60 -12.22
N ALA A 142 -10.40 10.76 -12.62
CA ALA A 142 -9.87 9.73 -11.73
C ALA A 142 -9.10 10.33 -10.56
N ILE A 143 -9.10 9.62 -9.44
CA ILE A 143 -8.29 9.92 -8.27
C ILE A 143 -7.00 9.09 -8.38
N VAL A 144 -5.86 9.74 -8.17
CA VAL A 144 -4.57 9.07 -7.97
C VAL A 144 -4.11 9.36 -6.55
N ALA A 145 -3.96 8.31 -5.73
CA ALA A 145 -3.52 8.43 -4.34
C ALA A 145 -2.09 7.92 -4.19
N ARG A 146 -1.13 8.81 -3.89
CA ARG A 146 0.23 8.42 -3.48
C ARG A 146 0.21 8.12 -2.00
N VAL A 147 0.56 6.88 -1.66
CA VAL A 147 0.44 6.36 -0.30
C VAL A 147 1.76 5.79 0.21
N ASN A 148 1.88 5.72 1.53
CA ASN A 148 2.80 4.83 2.23
C ASN A 148 2.05 4.19 3.40
N MET A 149 2.18 2.86 3.58
CA MET A 149 1.32 2.15 4.52
C MET A 149 2.01 0.99 5.23
N TYR A 150 1.50 0.69 6.41
CA TYR A 150 1.74 -0.55 7.14
C TYR A 150 0.41 -1.18 7.56
N GLY A 151 0.41 -2.42 8.02
CA GLY A 151 -0.80 -3.07 8.50
C GLY A 151 -0.66 -4.58 8.52
N TRP A 152 -1.72 -5.25 8.92
CA TRP A 152 -1.82 -6.70 8.89
C TRP A 152 -2.14 -7.20 7.46
N SER A 153 -1.57 -8.33 7.09
CA SER A 153 -1.78 -8.95 5.78
C SER A 153 -2.18 -10.42 5.92
N LEU A 154 -2.72 -10.99 4.85
CA LEU A 154 -3.20 -12.38 4.83
C LEU A 154 -2.16 -13.41 5.30
N LEU A 155 -0.88 -13.15 5.07
CA LEU A 155 0.22 -14.08 5.37
C LEU A 155 1.22 -13.55 6.39
N GLY A 156 0.99 -12.36 6.97
CA GLY A 156 1.86 -11.78 7.98
C GLY A 156 3.25 -11.34 7.49
N GLN A 157 3.44 -11.11 6.18
CA GLN A 157 4.79 -10.90 5.60
C GLN A 157 4.87 -9.75 4.58
N ARG A 158 3.90 -8.83 4.58
CA ARG A 158 3.79 -7.82 3.52
C ARG A 158 4.11 -6.40 3.96
N SER A 159 4.23 -6.14 5.26
CA SER A 159 4.47 -4.79 5.76
C SER A 159 5.71 -4.70 6.64
N LEU A 160 6.23 -3.47 6.75
CA LEU A 160 7.31 -3.15 7.68
C LEU A 160 6.91 -3.43 9.14
N ALA A 161 5.64 -3.16 9.50
CA ALA A 161 5.14 -3.44 10.84
C ALA A 161 5.16 -4.94 11.16
N GLU A 162 4.72 -5.79 10.22
CA GLU A 162 4.76 -7.25 10.41
C GLU A 162 6.21 -7.77 10.51
N PHE A 163 7.14 -7.18 9.73
CA PHE A 163 8.56 -7.52 9.85
C PHE A 163 9.08 -7.24 11.26
N PHE A 164 8.85 -6.04 11.81
CA PHE A 164 9.25 -5.72 13.18
C PHE A 164 8.52 -6.60 14.19
N PHE A 165 7.21 -6.71 14.09
CA PHE A 165 6.38 -7.45 15.04
C PHE A 165 6.83 -8.91 15.19
N TYR A 166 6.90 -9.68 14.09
CA TYR A 166 7.22 -11.10 14.18
C TYR A 166 8.67 -11.37 14.58
N ASN A 167 9.62 -10.54 14.15
CA ASN A 167 11.00 -10.70 14.58
C ASN A 167 11.17 -10.38 16.06
N LEU A 168 10.60 -9.29 16.56
CA LEU A 168 10.68 -8.91 17.97
C LEU A 168 9.94 -9.92 18.87
N GLN A 169 8.78 -10.41 18.44
CA GLN A 169 8.06 -11.47 19.14
C GLN A 169 8.88 -12.77 19.26
N ALA A 170 9.69 -13.08 18.24
CA ALA A 170 10.60 -14.22 18.25
C ALA A 170 11.93 -13.97 18.99
N GLY A 171 12.17 -12.76 19.52
CA GLY A 171 13.41 -12.39 20.19
C GLY A 171 14.60 -12.19 19.24
N ASN A 172 14.37 -12.03 17.94
CA ASN A 172 15.42 -11.84 16.94
C ASN A 172 16.01 -10.45 16.99
N GLN A 173 17.33 -10.34 16.89
CA GLN A 173 17.99 -9.06 16.63
C GLN A 173 17.80 -8.65 15.17
N ILE A 174 17.42 -7.39 14.96
CA ILE A 174 17.11 -6.82 13.66
C ILE A 174 17.75 -5.45 13.49
N LYS A 175 17.84 -4.98 12.24
CA LYS A 175 18.35 -3.64 11.91
C LYS A 175 17.21 -2.73 11.47
N GLY A 176 17.21 -1.49 11.97
CA GLY A 176 16.33 -0.41 11.52
C GLY A 176 17.14 0.73 10.88
N PHE A 177 16.69 1.24 9.73
CA PHE A 177 17.36 2.36 9.06
C PHE A 177 17.07 3.69 9.76
N THR A 178 18.13 4.39 10.20
CA THR A 178 18.02 5.70 10.84
C THR A 178 17.92 6.85 9.82
N ASP A 179 18.29 6.61 8.58
CA ASP A 179 18.40 7.55 7.48
C ASP A 179 17.36 7.35 6.36
N VAL A 180 16.39 6.45 6.56
CA VAL A 180 15.25 6.27 5.64
C VAL A 180 13.98 6.73 6.33
N TYR A 181 13.40 7.83 5.83
CA TYR A 181 12.21 8.49 6.38
C TYR A 181 10.99 8.28 5.48
N PHE A 182 9.82 8.13 6.09
CA PHE A 182 8.54 7.92 5.42
C PHE A 182 7.38 8.39 6.33
N CYS A 183 6.18 8.54 5.78
CA CYS A 183 5.00 8.95 6.54
C CYS A 183 3.98 7.79 6.54
N PRO A 184 4.17 6.77 7.41
CA PRO A 184 3.40 5.54 7.36
C PRO A 184 1.98 5.70 7.88
N LEU A 185 0.99 5.24 7.12
CA LEU A 185 -0.41 5.20 7.52
C LEU A 185 -0.85 3.76 7.74
N LEU A 186 -1.63 3.49 8.78
CA LEU A 186 -2.23 2.16 8.96
C LEU A 186 -3.15 1.83 7.78
N ALA A 187 -3.08 0.63 7.23
CA ALA A 187 -3.85 0.24 6.04
C ALA A 187 -5.37 0.36 6.23
N ASN A 188 -5.87 0.18 7.47
CA ASN A 188 -7.28 0.39 7.81
C ASN A 188 -7.66 1.88 7.82
N ASP A 189 -6.78 2.76 8.34
CA ASP A 189 -6.97 4.21 8.29
C ASP A 189 -6.88 4.74 6.87
N LEU A 190 -5.92 4.21 6.09
CA LEU A 190 -5.80 4.50 4.67
C LEU A 190 -7.08 4.09 3.92
N ALA A 191 -7.62 2.90 4.18
CA ALA A 191 -8.86 2.44 3.58
C ALA A 191 -10.02 3.41 3.85
N TYR A 192 -10.18 3.85 5.10
CA TYR A 192 -11.19 4.85 5.47
C TYR A 192 -11.00 6.15 4.67
N LEU A 193 -9.79 6.72 4.64
CA LEU A 193 -9.53 7.97 3.91
C LEU A 193 -9.75 7.85 2.40
N LEU A 194 -9.40 6.71 1.79
CA LEU A 194 -9.65 6.47 0.36
C LEU A 194 -11.15 6.43 0.04
N LEU A 195 -11.98 5.88 0.93
CA LEU A 195 -13.44 5.91 0.80
C LEU A 195 -13.97 7.34 0.95
N GLN A 196 -13.48 8.11 1.94
CA GLN A 196 -13.85 9.52 2.11
C GLN A 196 -13.53 10.38 0.88
N VAL A 197 -12.37 10.15 0.23
CA VAL A 197 -11.99 10.83 -1.02
C VAL A 197 -12.96 10.53 -2.15
N LEU A 198 -13.47 9.30 -2.24
CA LEU A 198 -14.51 8.91 -3.22
C LEU A 198 -15.87 9.53 -2.89
N GLU A 199 -16.29 9.48 -1.63
CA GLU A 199 -17.56 10.06 -1.14
C GLU A 199 -17.61 11.58 -1.36
N ALA A 200 -16.48 12.26 -1.12
CA ALA A 200 -16.35 13.72 -1.32
C ALA A 200 -16.26 14.13 -2.81
N ASN A 201 -16.38 13.18 -3.75
CA ASN A 201 -16.31 13.46 -5.18
C ASN A 201 -15.02 14.17 -5.63
N LEU A 202 -13.89 13.90 -4.98
CA LEU A 202 -12.61 14.49 -5.34
C LEU A 202 -12.06 13.88 -6.63
N SER A 203 -11.19 14.62 -7.35
CA SER A 203 -10.49 14.17 -8.55
C SER A 203 -9.05 14.67 -8.58
N GLY A 204 -8.19 14.01 -9.38
CA GLY A 204 -6.79 14.35 -9.53
C GLY A 204 -5.86 13.66 -8.53
N LEU A 205 -4.69 14.24 -8.31
CA LEU A 205 -3.60 13.66 -7.50
C LEU A 205 -3.68 14.12 -6.04
N PHE A 206 -3.57 13.16 -5.10
CA PHE A 206 -3.51 13.39 -3.67
C PHE A 206 -2.40 12.58 -3.00
N HIS A 207 -1.75 13.17 -2.01
CA HIS A 207 -0.92 12.45 -1.05
C HIS A 207 -1.80 11.99 0.12
N VAL A 208 -1.94 10.67 0.29
CA VAL A 208 -2.74 10.07 1.37
C VAL A 208 -1.80 9.31 2.30
N VAL A 209 -1.22 10.05 3.23
CA VAL A 209 -0.16 9.59 4.14
C VAL A 209 -0.44 10.07 5.57
N SER A 210 0.28 9.51 6.55
CA SER A 210 0.17 9.93 7.95
C SER A 210 0.53 11.40 8.15
N ALA A 211 -0.07 12.03 9.14
CA ALA A 211 0.32 13.37 9.60
C ALA A 211 1.78 13.41 10.12
N ASP A 212 2.29 12.26 10.60
CA ASP A 212 3.64 12.13 11.13
C ASP A 212 4.55 11.40 10.14
N CYS A 213 5.81 11.88 10.05
CA CYS A 213 6.87 11.22 9.30
C CYS A 213 8.00 10.80 10.24
N ILE A 214 8.54 9.61 10.04
CA ILE A 214 9.49 8.98 10.96
C ILE A 214 10.54 8.17 10.20
N SER A 215 11.70 7.90 10.82
CA SER A 215 12.65 6.95 10.27
C SER A 215 12.16 5.49 10.48
N LYS A 216 12.60 4.58 9.63
CA LYS A 216 12.25 3.15 9.79
C LYS A 216 12.72 2.58 11.13
N TYR A 217 13.89 3.01 11.63
CA TYR A 217 14.37 2.66 12.95
C TYR A 217 13.40 3.13 14.06
N ALA A 218 13.09 4.43 14.05
CA ALA A 218 12.21 4.99 15.07
C ALA A 218 10.78 4.43 15.00
N PHE A 219 10.30 4.05 13.80
CA PHE A 219 9.04 3.31 13.64
C PHE A 219 9.08 1.95 14.33
N GLY A 220 10.17 1.18 14.14
CA GLY A 220 10.36 -0.11 14.82
C GLY A 220 10.39 0.03 16.35
N VAL A 221 11.11 1.05 16.86
CA VAL A 221 11.16 1.36 18.30
C VAL A 221 9.78 1.72 18.85
N ALA A 222 9.03 2.57 18.13
CA ALA A 222 7.67 2.94 18.54
C ALA A 222 6.72 1.72 18.56
N LEU A 223 6.85 0.82 17.58
CA LEU A 223 6.10 -0.44 17.56
C LEU A 223 6.51 -1.35 18.70
N ALA A 224 7.80 -1.52 18.99
CA ALA A 224 8.29 -2.33 20.11
C ALA A 224 7.69 -1.86 21.43
N ARG A 225 7.70 -0.55 21.68
CA ARG A 225 7.10 0.06 22.89
C ARG A 225 5.59 -0.20 22.96
N GLN A 226 4.88 -0.08 21.85
CA GLN A 226 3.43 -0.30 21.79
C GLN A 226 3.05 -1.75 22.16
N PHE A 227 3.88 -2.73 21.79
CA PHE A 227 3.65 -4.15 22.05
C PHE A 227 4.37 -4.68 23.29
N GLY A 228 5.17 -3.86 24.00
CA GLY A 228 5.94 -4.29 25.16
C GLY A 228 7.12 -5.20 24.80
N PHE A 229 7.65 -5.10 23.57
CA PHE A 229 8.85 -5.84 23.16
C PHE A 229 10.14 -5.09 23.58
N ASP A 230 11.23 -5.83 23.67
CA ASP A 230 12.56 -5.25 23.92
C ASP A 230 13.05 -4.44 22.71
N GLU A 231 13.08 -3.12 22.84
CA GLU A 231 13.59 -2.21 21.80
C GLU A 231 15.10 -2.33 21.56
N GLY A 232 15.85 -2.89 22.55
CA GLY A 232 17.29 -3.18 22.43
C GLY A 232 17.60 -4.22 21.36
N LEU A 233 16.62 -5.00 20.90
CA LEU A 233 16.75 -5.93 19.78
C LEU A 233 16.84 -5.21 18.41
N ILE A 234 16.55 -3.90 18.35
CA ILE A 234 16.59 -3.12 17.11
C ILE A 234 17.89 -2.33 17.05
N ALA A 235 18.86 -2.82 16.27
CA ALA A 235 20.12 -2.12 16.07
C ALA A 235 19.94 -0.98 15.03
N PRO A 236 20.44 0.26 15.32
CA PRO A 236 20.43 1.34 14.34
C PRO A 236 21.39 1.02 13.18
N SER A 237 20.97 1.30 11.95
CA SER A 237 21.75 1.07 10.74
C SER A 237 21.54 2.18 9.72
N SER A 238 22.49 2.34 8.77
CA SER A 238 22.30 3.21 7.60
C SER A 238 21.98 2.36 6.36
N VAL A 239 21.10 2.87 5.50
CA VAL A 239 20.74 2.22 4.23
C VAL A 239 21.95 2.00 3.32
N SER A 240 22.96 2.89 3.37
CA SER A 240 24.19 2.77 2.58
C SER A 240 25.01 1.53 2.89
N ARG A 241 24.83 0.95 4.08
CA ARG A 241 25.53 -0.28 4.54
C ARG A 241 24.76 -1.56 4.27
N ALA A 242 23.57 -1.47 3.70
CA ALA A 242 22.65 -2.61 3.60
C ALA A 242 22.88 -3.50 2.36
N GLY A 243 23.68 -3.09 1.37
CA GLY A 243 23.97 -3.87 0.16
C GLY A 243 22.74 -4.19 -0.71
N LEU A 244 21.71 -3.35 -0.67
CA LEU A 244 20.44 -3.57 -1.39
C LEU A 244 20.64 -3.45 -2.92
N ARG A 245 20.02 -4.35 -3.69
CA ARG A 245 20.07 -4.33 -5.16
C ARG A 245 19.36 -3.11 -5.75
N ALA A 246 18.13 -2.85 -5.31
CA ALA A 246 17.37 -1.70 -5.76
C ALA A 246 17.69 -0.46 -4.92
N ALA A 247 17.87 0.70 -5.56
CA ALA A 247 18.07 1.97 -4.87
C ALA A 247 16.88 2.30 -3.98
N ARG A 248 17.16 2.74 -2.75
CA ARG A 248 16.15 3.22 -1.80
C ARG A 248 16.26 4.72 -1.68
N SER A 249 15.14 5.40 -1.83
CA SER A 249 15.05 6.85 -1.61
C SER A 249 15.10 7.15 -0.10
N PRO A 250 16.02 8.00 0.37
CA PRO A 250 16.25 8.16 1.81
C PRO A 250 15.14 8.96 2.53
N ARG A 251 14.54 9.96 1.88
CA ARG A 251 13.53 10.85 2.50
C ARG A 251 12.25 10.92 1.68
N LEU A 252 11.41 9.90 1.80
CA LEU A 252 10.10 9.83 1.14
C LEU A 252 8.99 10.44 2.02
N THR A 253 9.28 11.58 2.65
CA THR A 253 8.26 12.31 3.39
C THR A 253 7.41 13.13 2.44
N LEU A 254 6.08 12.97 2.55
CA LEU A 254 5.08 13.68 1.77
C LEU A 254 4.28 14.63 2.66
N ARG A 255 3.77 15.71 2.10
CA ARG A 255 2.78 16.60 2.73
C ARG A 255 1.37 16.17 2.31
N ALA A 256 0.43 16.20 3.26
CA ALA A 256 -0.97 15.86 3.04
C ALA A 256 -1.90 17.09 3.05
N ASP A 257 -1.35 18.30 2.88
CA ASP A 257 -2.11 19.55 3.04
C ASP A 257 -3.31 19.63 2.10
N LYS A 258 -3.14 19.20 0.86
CA LYS A 258 -4.23 19.15 -0.13
C LYS A 258 -5.37 18.24 0.32
N LEU A 259 -5.05 17.07 0.87
CA LEU A 259 -6.03 16.14 1.41
C LEU A 259 -6.74 16.74 2.62
N ILE A 260 -5.99 17.32 3.56
CA ILE A 260 -6.52 17.97 4.77
C ILE A 260 -7.50 19.09 4.39
N GLN A 261 -7.13 19.92 3.43
CA GLN A 261 -8.00 20.98 2.94
C GLN A 261 -9.28 20.44 2.29
N ALA A 262 -9.16 19.37 1.50
CA ALA A 262 -10.29 18.80 0.76
C ALA A 262 -11.28 18.06 1.68
N LEU A 263 -10.78 17.34 2.69
CA LEU A 263 -11.64 16.57 3.62
C LEU A 263 -11.96 17.32 4.92
N SER A 264 -11.32 18.47 5.19
CA SER A 264 -11.39 19.19 6.48
C SER A 264 -11.04 18.30 7.68
N GLU A 265 -10.24 17.26 7.44
CA GLU A 265 -9.80 16.27 8.44
C GLU A 265 -8.32 15.95 8.24
N SER A 266 -7.56 15.86 9.35
CA SER A 266 -6.17 15.46 9.30
C SER A 266 -6.05 13.93 9.32
N PRO A 267 -5.19 13.33 8.48
CA PRO A 267 -4.89 11.90 8.58
C PRO A 267 -4.39 11.54 9.98
N PRO A 268 -4.67 10.32 10.47
CA PRO A 268 -4.15 9.87 11.75
C PRO A 268 -2.62 9.91 11.81
N GLY A 269 -2.11 10.35 12.97
CA GLY A 269 -0.68 10.29 13.26
C GLY A 269 -0.22 8.89 13.66
N LEU A 270 1.10 8.72 13.80
CA LEU A 270 1.73 7.44 14.07
C LEU A 270 1.23 6.79 15.37
N SER A 271 1.10 7.55 16.45
CA SER A 271 0.65 7.02 17.75
C SER A 271 -0.75 6.44 17.67
N THR A 272 -1.68 7.16 17.03
CA THR A 272 -3.06 6.69 16.79
C THR A 272 -3.06 5.41 15.94
N GLY A 273 -2.32 5.40 14.84
CA GLY A 273 -2.23 4.24 13.94
C GLY A 273 -1.62 3.02 14.63
N LEU A 274 -0.54 3.16 15.41
CA LEU A 274 0.05 2.06 16.17
C LEU A 274 -0.87 1.55 17.27
N GLY A 275 -1.59 2.44 17.97
CA GLY A 275 -2.61 2.05 18.96
C GLY A 275 -3.72 1.19 18.31
N ARG A 276 -4.22 1.58 17.12
CA ARG A 276 -5.21 0.77 16.36
C ARG A 276 -4.62 -0.53 15.84
N PHE A 277 -3.38 -0.53 15.36
CA PHE A 277 -2.68 -1.75 14.93
C PHE A 277 -2.56 -2.76 16.06
N TYR A 278 -2.25 -2.30 17.29
CA TYR A 278 -2.22 -3.11 18.50
C TYR A 278 -3.62 -3.61 18.90
N ALA A 279 -4.63 -2.75 18.87
CA ALA A 279 -6.01 -3.14 19.18
C ALA A 279 -6.54 -4.22 18.22
N LEU A 280 -6.24 -4.11 16.92
CA LEU A 280 -6.55 -5.14 15.94
C LEU A 280 -5.86 -6.48 16.26
N TYR A 281 -4.61 -6.46 16.71
CA TYR A 281 -3.92 -7.65 17.15
C TYR A 281 -4.63 -8.31 18.36
N GLN A 282 -5.00 -7.52 19.37
CA GLN A 282 -5.72 -8.02 20.54
C GLN A 282 -7.09 -8.64 20.20
N GLN A 283 -7.74 -8.15 19.14
CA GLN A 283 -9.00 -8.67 18.62
C GLN A 283 -8.84 -9.94 17.76
N GLY A 284 -7.61 -10.43 17.54
CA GLY A 284 -7.36 -11.59 16.70
C GLY A 284 -7.42 -11.33 15.19
N TYR A 285 -7.40 -10.07 14.76
CA TYR A 285 -7.53 -9.69 13.35
C TYR A 285 -6.48 -10.34 12.41
N PRO A 286 -5.18 -10.45 12.76
CA PRO A 286 -4.21 -11.18 11.94
C PRO A 286 -4.58 -12.65 11.70
N GLN A 287 -5.13 -13.31 12.73
CA GLN A 287 -5.57 -14.70 12.65
C GLN A 287 -6.81 -14.85 11.75
N GLU A 288 -7.73 -13.90 11.83
CA GLU A 288 -8.91 -13.86 10.94
C GLU A 288 -8.50 -13.66 9.49
N LEU A 289 -7.58 -12.74 9.20
CA LEU A 289 -7.01 -12.56 7.87
C LEU A 289 -6.33 -13.85 7.37
N GLY A 290 -5.60 -14.54 8.23
CA GLY A 290 -4.96 -15.81 7.90
C GLY A 290 -5.94 -16.93 7.53
N LYS A 291 -7.13 -16.96 8.17
CA LYS A 291 -8.18 -17.92 7.83
C LYS A 291 -8.81 -17.68 6.46
N MET A 292 -8.80 -16.42 5.99
CA MET A 292 -9.31 -16.06 4.66
C MET A 292 -8.41 -16.54 3.53
N ALA A 293 -7.12 -16.79 3.79
CA ALA A 293 -6.20 -17.32 2.79
C ALA A 293 -6.40 -18.82 2.61
N GLU A 294 -6.86 -19.26 1.43
CA GLU A 294 -7.09 -20.70 1.13
C GLU A 294 -5.79 -21.50 0.97
N PHE A 295 -4.66 -20.83 0.82
CA PHE A 295 -3.38 -21.49 0.62
C PHE A 295 -2.44 -21.18 1.79
N ARG A 296 -1.86 -22.25 2.34
CA ARG A 296 -0.70 -22.10 3.23
C ARG A 296 0.54 -21.97 2.35
N MET A 297 1.35 -20.95 2.58
CA MET A 297 2.70 -20.97 2.05
C MET A 297 3.40 -22.24 2.58
N PRO A 298 4.18 -22.96 1.76
CA PRO A 298 5.06 -23.98 2.30
C PRO A 298 5.94 -23.34 3.37
N ASP A 299 6.24 -24.05 4.44
CA ASP A 299 6.96 -23.64 5.66
C ASP A 299 8.39 -23.07 5.43
N ASN A 300 8.78 -22.77 4.21
CA ASN A 300 10.10 -22.37 3.77
C ASN A 300 10.28 -20.85 3.64
N GLY A 301 9.81 -20.07 4.58
CA GLY A 301 9.90 -18.63 4.35
C GLY A 301 10.00 -17.75 5.57
N GLN A 302 10.86 -18.09 6.53
CA GLN A 302 11.48 -17.01 7.30
C GLN A 302 12.24 -16.15 6.27
N ARG A 303 11.73 -14.93 6.00
CA ARG A 303 12.56 -13.92 5.35
C ARG A 303 13.83 -13.84 6.19
N ASP A 304 14.97 -13.97 5.53
CA ASP A 304 16.27 -13.82 6.15
C ASP A 304 16.25 -12.54 7.01
N ALA A 305 16.26 -12.71 8.33
CA ALA A 305 16.23 -11.62 9.31
C ALA A 305 17.44 -10.68 9.15
N SER A 306 18.42 -11.08 8.36
CA SER A 306 19.61 -10.29 8.01
C SER A 306 19.33 -9.25 6.92
N GLN A 307 18.24 -9.37 6.13
CA GLN A 307 17.90 -8.38 5.11
C GLN A 307 16.98 -7.31 5.68
N PRO A 308 17.45 -6.06 5.82
CA PRO A 308 16.64 -4.93 6.28
C PRO A 308 15.60 -4.55 5.21
N VAL A 309 14.38 -4.37 5.61
CA VAL A 309 13.24 -3.95 4.77
C VAL A 309 13.25 -2.45 4.51
#